data_12e411b4e18cea4cf570fe38f6468be9
#
_entry.id   12e411b4e18cea4cf570fe38f6468be9
#
_cell.length_a   1.000
_cell.length_b   1.000
_cell.length_c   1.000
_cell.angle_alpha   90.00
_cell.angle_beta   90.00
_cell.angle_gamma   90.00
#
_symmetry.space_group_name_H-M   'P 1'
#
loop_
_entity.id
_entity.type
_entity.pdbx_description
1 polymer ?
#
loop_
_entity_poly.entity_id
_entity_poly.type
_entity_poly.pdbx_seq_one_letter_code
_entity_poly.pdbx_strand_id
1 'polypeptide(L)'
;MISADTNVFVYLFDPRDSSKNETAKTVVAAMRTRQSSVGLQVVGEIQSALRRRLRLPVGLATQQARDVLTQFSTFAYGESAVETALAEAGAERLSYWDALLLAAADAVGVKAMISEDMGDGRRFRGLEVINPFGPSGPSDRVIRLLGL
;
A
#
# COMPACT_ATOMS: atom_id res chain seq x y z
N MET A 1 2.64 13.07 4.28
CA MET A 1 3.06 11.68 4.50
C MET A 1 2.33 10.77 3.51
N ILE A 2 3.02 9.77 2.99
CA ILE A 2 2.57 8.83 1.95
C ILE A 2 2.57 7.42 2.52
N SER A 3 1.63 6.58 2.09
CA SER A 3 1.61 5.15 2.36
C SER A 3 1.34 4.35 1.08
N ALA A 4 1.53 3.05 1.13
CA ALA A 4 1.21 2.15 0.03
C ALA A 4 0.55 0.87 0.54
N ASP A 5 -0.31 0.32 -0.31
CA ASP A 5 -0.98 -0.95 -0.12
C ASP A 5 -0.05 -2.12 -0.45
N THR A 6 -0.42 -3.30 0.01
CA THR A 6 0.30 -4.57 -0.14
C THR A 6 0.70 -4.88 -1.58
N ASN A 7 -0.20 -4.70 -2.54
CA ASN A 7 0.06 -5.06 -3.93
C ASN A 7 1.25 -4.31 -4.53
N VAL A 8 1.48 -3.06 -4.13
CA VAL A 8 2.63 -2.28 -4.60
C VAL A 8 3.94 -2.96 -4.24
N PHE A 9 4.04 -3.52 -3.04
CA PHE A 9 5.23 -4.27 -2.60
C PHE A 9 5.32 -5.65 -3.24
N VAL A 10 4.18 -6.34 -3.44
CA VAL A 10 4.15 -7.67 -4.05
C VAL A 10 4.64 -7.63 -5.50
N TYR A 11 4.29 -6.59 -6.26
CA TYR A 11 4.77 -6.43 -7.64
C TYR A 11 6.30 -6.31 -7.76
N LEU A 12 7.03 -5.98 -6.69
CA LEU A 12 8.50 -6.01 -6.70
C LEU A 12 9.07 -7.40 -7.05
N PHE A 13 8.30 -8.45 -6.76
CA PHE A 13 8.71 -9.85 -6.89
C PHE A 13 7.90 -10.61 -7.93
N ASP A 14 6.96 -9.97 -8.62
CA ASP A 14 6.11 -10.59 -9.62
C ASP A 14 6.61 -10.28 -11.04
N PRO A 15 7.26 -11.26 -11.71
CA PRO A 15 7.80 -11.06 -13.06
C PRO A 15 6.75 -11.17 -14.16
N ARG A 16 5.51 -11.57 -13.84
CA ARG A 16 4.46 -11.83 -14.83
C ARG A 16 3.96 -10.56 -15.52
N ASP A 17 4.04 -9.42 -14.83
CA ASP A 17 3.76 -8.10 -15.38
C ASP A 17 5.00 -7.20 -15.21
N SER A 18 5.81 -7.13 -16.25
CA SER A 18 7.08 -6.39 -16.24
C SER A 18 6.87 -4.88 -16.07
N SER A 19 5.81 -4.31 -16.63
CA SER A 19 5.50 -2.90 -16.51
C SER A 19 5.15 -2.53 -15.06
N LYS A 20 4.28 -3.30 -14.40
CA LYS A 20 3.96 -3.09 -12.99
C LYS A 20 5.15 -3.35 -12.07
N ASN A 21 5.96 -4.36 -12.38
CA ASN A 21 7.19 -4.65 -11.63
C ASN A 21 8.14 -3.44 -11.65
N GLU A 22 8.45 -2.89 -12.81
CA GLU A 22 9.34 -1.73 -12.94
C GLU A 22 8.72 -0.47 -12.29
N THR A 23 7.43 -0.24 -12.47
CA THR A 23 6.73 0.86 -11.80
C THR A 23 6.78 0.73 -10.27
N ALA A 24 6.53 -0.47 -9.74
CA ALA A 24 6.62 -0.73 -8.29
C ALA A 24 8.02 -0.46 -7.74
N LYS A 25 9.07 -0.88 -8.44
CA LYS A 25 10.47 -0.58 -8.07
C LYS A 25 10.71 0.92 -7.97
N THR A 26 10.28 1.67 -8.97
CA THR A 26 10.42 3.13 -9.02
C THR A 26 9.66 3.80 -7.88
N VAL A 27 8.40 3.41 -7.66
CA VAL A 27 7.53 3.96 -6.61
C VAL A 27 8.09 3.69 -5.22
N VAL A 28 8.45 2.45 -4.91
CA VAL A 28 8.97 2.06 -3.59
C VAL A 28 10.33 2.72 -3.33
N ALA A 29 11.20 2.82 -4.34
CA ALA A 29 12.47 3.54 -4.21
C ALA A 29 12.24 5.02 -3.87
N ALA A 30 11.30 5.68 -4.55
CA ALA A 30 10.96 7.07 -4.29
C ALA A 30 10.33 7.27 -2.89
N MET A 31 9.50 6.34 -2.44
CA MET A 31 8.91 6.39 -1.09
C MET A 31 9.97 6.36 0.01
N ARG A 32 11.08 5.61 -0.18
CA ARG A 32 12.17 5.53 0.81
C ARG A 32 12.86 6.88 1.08
N THR A 33 12.84 7.77 0.11
CA THR A 33 13.49 9.09 0.21
C THR A 33 12.52 10.19 0.63
N ARG A 34 11.27 9.83 0.94
CA ARG A 34 10.21 10.76 1.31
C ARG A 34 9.62 10.44 2.68
N GLN A 35 8.81 11.35 3.19
CA GLN A 35 8.06 11.12 4.43
C GLN A 35 6.96 10.08 4.15
N SER A 36 7.30 8.81 4.32
CA SER A 36 6.42 7.66 4.08
C SER A 36 6.30 6.81 5.34
N SER A 37 5.14 6.19 5.51
CA SER A 37 4.87 5.25 6.59
C SER A 37 4.00 4.11 6.08
N VAL A 38 4.26 2.88 6.51
CA VAL A 38 3.57 1.67 6.04
C VAL A 38 2.79 1.04 7.18
N GLY A 39 1.55 0.64 6.92
CA GLY A 39 0.74 -0.04 7.93
C GLY A 39 1.33 -1.39 8.33
N LEU A 40 1.32 -1.73 9.63
CA LEU A 40 1.72 -3.06 10.11
C LEU A 40 0.84 -4.16 9.51
N GLN A 41 -0.42 -3.85 9.20
CA GLN A 41 -1.30 -4.74 8.42
C GLN A 41 -0.65 -5.11 7.08
N VAL A 42 -0.15 -4.12 6.34
CA VAL A 42 0.52 -4.32 5.03
C VAL A 42 1.75 -5.19 5.18
N VAL A 43 2.55 -5.01 6.22
CA VAL A 43 3.74 -5.83 6.48
C VAL A 43 3.38 -7.32 6.60
N GLY A 44 2.33 -7.64 7.37
CA GLY A 44 1.84 -9.01 7.51
C GLY A 44 1.26 -9.57 6.20
N GLU A 45 0.52 -8.75 5.46
CA GLU A 45 -0.06 -9.13 4.17
C GLU A 45 1.01 -9.37 3.09
N ILE A 46 2.11 -8.63 3.09
CA ILE A 46 3.25 -8.87 2.19
C ILE A 46 3.78 -10.29 2.37
N GLN A 47 4.11 -10.69 3.59
CA GLN A 47 4.59 -12.06 3.86
C GLN A 47 3.62 -13.12 3.36
N SER A 48 2.34 -12.97 3.71
CA SER A 48 1.28 -13.89 3.32
C SER A 48 1.08 -13.95 1.79
N ALA A 49 1.06 -12.78 1.11
CA ALA A 49 0.85 -12.71 -0.33
C ALA A 49 2.03 -13.28 -1.12
N LEU A 50 3.27 -13.01 -0.71
CA LEU A 50 4.46 -13.58 -1.34
C LEU A 50 4.46 -15.12 -1.24
N ARG A 51 3.98 -15.68 -0.15
CA ARG A 51 3.82 -17.13 0.03
C ARG A 51 2.70 -17.69 -0.85
N ARG A 52 1.51 -17.11 -0.79
CA ARG A 52 0.32 -17.66 -1.43
C ARG A 52 0.25 -17.42 -2.93
N ARG A 53 0.60 -16.20 -3.38
CA ARG A 53 0.45 -15.80 -4.79
C ARG A 53 1.68 -16.14 -5.62
N LEU A 54 2.86 -15.90 -5.08
CA LEU A 54 4.13 -16.09 -5.80
C LEU A 54 4.87 -17.35 -5.40
N ARG A 55 4.39 -18.06 -4.38
CA ARG A 55 4.99 -19.32 -3.87
C ARG A 55 6.46 -19.18 -3.52
N LEU A 56 6.88 -18.00 -3.05
CA LEU A 56 8.25 -17.79 -2.60
C LEU A 56 8.55 -18.63 -1.36
N PRO A 57 9.82 -19.08 -1.17
CA PRO A 57 10.23 -19.73 0.05
C PRO A 57 9.90 -18.90 1.28
N VAL A 58 9.50 -19.56 2.39
CA VAL A 58 9.06 -18.87 3.61
C VAL A 58 10.12 -17.92 4.16
N GLY A 59 11.39 -18.31 4.14
CA GLY A 59 12.49 -17.45 4.60
C GLY A 59 12.62 -16.19 3.80
N LEU A 60 12.50 -16.27 2.47
CA LEU A 60 12.55 -15.10 1.59
C LEU A 60 11.35 -14.19 1.80
N ALA A 61 10.12 -14.73 1.83
CA ALA A 61 8.91 -13.94 2.05
C ALA A 61 8.95 -13.21 3.41
N THR A 62 9.42 -13.88 4.45
CA THR A 62 9.56 -13.31 5.79
C THR A 62 10.62 -12.21 5.81
N GLN A 63 11.76 -12.40 5.12
CA GLN A 63 12.81 -11.39 5.05
C GLN A 63 12.33 -10.13 4.33
N GLN A 64 11.57 -10.26 3.25
CA GLN A 64 11.01 -9.12 2.54
C GLN A 64 10.06 -8.29 3.41
N ALA A 65 9.22 -8.94 4.22
CA ALA A 65 8.39 -8.24 5.19
C ALA A 65 9.22 -7.50 6.26
N ARG A 66 10.30 -8.12 6.75
CA ARG A 66 11.25 -7.45 7.68
C ARG A 66 11.95 -6.26 7.06
N ASP A 67 12.31 -6.35 5.78
CA ASP A 67 12.96 -5.23 5.07
C ASP A 67 12.05 -4.00 5.03
N VAL A 68 10.74 -4.17 4.88
CA VAL A 68 9.77 -3.07 4.98
C VAL A 68 9.78 -2.45 6.38
N LEU A 69 9.83 -3.26 7.45
CA LEU A 69 9.93 -2.75 8.83
C LEU A 69 11.19 -1.92 9.08
N THR A 70 12.30 -2.25 8.41
CA THR A 70 13.56 -1.53 8.59
C THR A 70 13.70 -0.30 7.70
N GLN A 71 13.00 -0.29 6.56
CA GLN A 71 13.13 0.77 5.55
C GLN A 71 12.11 1.89 5.68
N PHE A 72 11.00 1.65 6.38
CA PHE A 72 9.89 2.60 6.54
C PHE A 72 9.51 2.78 8.00
N SER A 73 9.03 3.98 8.35
CA SER A 73 8.22 4.15 9.54
C SER A 73 6.94 3.31 9.42
N THR A 74 6.38 2.89 10.53
CA THR A 74 5.15 2.07 10.51
C THR A 74 4.06 2.67 11.39
N PHE A 75 2.81 2.30 11.11
CA PHE A 75 1.66 2.63 11.93
C PHE A 75 0.77 1.40 12.15
N ALA A 76 0.08 1.38 13.28
CA ALA A 76 -0.91 0.37 13.63
C ALA A 76 -2.32 0.96 13.63
N TYR A 77 -3.34 0.10 13.67
CA TYR A 77 -4.72 0.52 13.87
C TYR A 77 -5.14 0.32 15.33
N GLY A 78 -6.08 1.14 15.78
CA GLY A 78 -6.75 0.99 17.07
C GLY A 78 -8.25 0.73 16.89
N GLU A 79 -8.99 0.68 17.99
CA GLU A 79 -10.43 0.42 17.99
C GLU A 79 -11.24 1.39 17.12
N SER A 80 -10.87 2.66 17.10
CA SER A 80 -11.54 3.67 16.25
C SER A 80 -11.46 3.34 14.76
N ALA A 81 -10.31 2.83 14.29
CA ALA A 81 -10.15 2.40 12.90
C ALA A 81 -10.99 1.15 12.61
N VAL A 82 -11.07 0.21 13.55
CA VAL A 82 -11.93 -0.98 13.44
C VAL A 82 -13.40 -0.59 13.33
N GLU A 83 -13.89 0.30 14.18
CA GLU A 83 -15.28 0.79 14.14
C GLU A 83 -15.58 1.47 12.79
N THR A 84 -14.67 2.32 12.31
CA THR A 84 -14.79 2.94 10.99
C THR A 84 -14.84 1.89 9.87
N ALA A 85 -13.97 0.89 9.93
CA ALA A 85 -13.92 -0.18 8.94
C ALA A 85 -15.21 -1.03 8.92
N LEU A 86 -15.78 -1.32 10.09
CA LEU A 86 -17.06 -2.03 10.21
C LEU A 86 -18.20 -1.20 9.61
N ALA A 87 -18.24 0.11 9.86
CA ALA A 87 -19.25 1.00 9.29
C ALA A 87 -19.14 1.07 7.76
N GLU A 88 -17.95 1.21 7.20
CA GLU A 88 -17.71 1.23 5.75
C GLU A 88 -18.10 -0.10 5.09
N ALA A 89 -17.71 -1.22 5.69
CA ALA A 89 -18.04 -2.55 5.19
C ALA A 89 -19.53 -2.84 5.28
N GLY A 90 -20.18 -2.48 6.37
CA GLY A 90 -21.63 -2.64 6.57
C GLY A 90 -22.46 -1.81 5.60
N ALA A 91 -21.96 -0.66 5.17
CA ALA A 91 -22.58 0.19 4.15
C ALA A 91 -22.16 -0.18 2.71
N GLU A 92 -21.36 -1.23 2.53
CA GLU A 92 -20.86 -1.72 1.23
C GLU A 92 -20.09 -0.67 0.41
N ARG A 93 -19.43 0.30 1.10
CA ARG A 93 -18.62 1.33 0.42
C ARG A 93 -17.20 0.90 0.15
N LEU A 94 -16.62 0.10 1.07
CA LEU A 94 -15.27 -0.45 1.00
C LEU A 94 -15.27 -1.85 1.62
N SER A 95 -14.28 -2.68 1.25
CA SER A 95 -14.02 -3.89 2.02
C SER A 95 -13.53 -3.53 3.42
N TYR A 96 -13.76 -4.41 4.39
CA TYR A 96 -13.31 -4.19 5.77
C TYR A 96 -11.81 -3.88 5.86
N TRP A 97 -10.98 -4.67 5.18
CA TRP A 97 -9.53 -4.54 5.26
C TRP A 97 -9.00 -3.29 4.59
N ASP A 98 -9.58 -2.88 3.46
CA ASP A 98 -9.25 -1.61 2.80
C ASP A 98 -9.64 -0.42 3.67
N ALA A 99 -10.85 -0.45 4.22
CA ALA A 99 -11.33 0.60 5.11
C ALA A 99 -10.49 0.70 6.39
N LEU A 100 -10.06 -0.42 6.95
CA LEU A 100 -9.18 -0.46 8.13
C LEU A 100 -7.84 0.21 7.84
N LEU A 101 -7.22 -0.13 6.71
CA LEU A 101 -5.94 0.47 6.31
C LEU A 101 -6.08 1.98 6.08
N LEU A 102 -7.12 2.41 5.38
CA LEU A 102 -7.36 3.84 5.12
C LEU A 102 -7.65 4.62 6.42
N ALA A 103 -8.46 4.06 7.32
CA ALA A 103 -8.77 4.69 8.60
C ALA A 103 -7.53 4.81 9.49
N ALA A 104 -6.71 3.77 9.56
CA ALA A 104 -5.46 3.79 10.32
C ALA A 104 -4.45 4.79 9.73
N ALA A 105 -4.33 4.84 8.40
CA ALA A 105 -3.45 5.76 7.70
C ALA A 105 -3.86 7.23 7.90
N ASP A 106 -5.16 7.53 7.77
CA ASP A 106 -5.69 8.87 8.00
C ASP A 106 -5.43 9.34 9.45
N ALA A 107 -5.60 8.45 10.43
CA ALA A 107 -5.38 8.76 11.85
C ALA A 107 -3.96 9.21 12.17
N VAL A 108 -2.95 8.76 11.40
CA VAL A 108 -1.54 9.17 11.56
C VAL A 108 -1.12 10.27 10.59
N GLY A 109 -2.05 10.84 9.84
CA GLY A 109 -1.81 11.98 8.96
C GLY A 109 -1.27 11.64 7.57
N VAL A 110 -1.46 10.40 7.10
CA VAL A 110 -1.22 10.04 5.70
C VAL A 110 -2.17 10.84 4.81
N LYS A 111 -1.67 11.42 3.72
CA LYS A 111 -2.46 12.23 2.76
C LYS A 111 -2.65 11.55 1.43
N ALA A 112 -1.79 10.58 1.10
CA ALA A 112 -1.91 9.79 -0.12
C ALA A 112 -1.66 8.30 0.19
N MET A 113 -2.59 7.45 -0.24
CA MET A 113 -2.46 6.00 -0.24
C MET A 113 -2.22 5.53 -1.67
N ILE A 114 -1.06 4.96 -1.93
CA ILE A 114 -0.74 4.37 -3.24
C ILE A 114 -1.35 2.96 -3.28
N SER A 115 -2.35 2.76 -4.13
CA SER A 115 -3.07 1.48 -4.27
C SER A 115 -3.68 1.34 -5.66
N GLU A 116 -3.64 0.12 -6.20
CA GLU A 116 -4.30 -0.24 -7.45
C GLU A 116 -5.82 -0.51 -7.25
N ASP A 117 -6.19 -1.07 -6.11
CA ASP A 117 -7.49 -1.74 -5.94
C ASP A 117 -8.55 -0.89 -5.20
N MET A 118 -8.16 0.19 -4.56
CA MET A 118 -9.08 0.97 -3.70
C MET A 118 -9.83 2.08 -4.44
N GLY A 119 -9.66 2.19 -5.75
CA GLY A 119 -10.30 3.22 -6.59
C GLY A 119 -9.47 4.50 -6.71
N ASP A 120 -8.86 4.72 -7.89
CA ASP A 120 -8.06 5.90 -8.15
C ASP A 120 -8.87 7.19 -7.99
N GLY A 121 -8.34 8.15 -7.24
CA GLY A 121 -9.01 9.41 -6.94
C GLY A 121 -10.02 9.34 -5.80
N ARG A 122 -10.26 8.17 -5.22
CA ARG A 122 -11.13 8.06 -4.05
C ARG A 122 -10.57 8.92 -2.91
N ARG A 123 -11.46 9.69 -2.30
CA ARG A 123 -11.16 10.42 -1.07
C ARG A 123 -11.75 9.71 0.13
N PHE A 124 -10.92 9.53 1.14
CA PHE A 124 -11.32 9.00 2.42
C PHE A 124 -10.86 10.01 3.50
N ARG A 125 -11.81 10.82 4.01
CA ARG A 125 -11.49 11.93 4.93
C ARG A 125 -10.40 12.84 4.32
N GLY A 126 -9.26 13.00 4.98
CA GLY A 126 -8.14 13.82 4.51
C GLY A 126 -7.14 13.12 3.58
N LEU A 127 -7.41 11.87 3.21
CA LEU A 127 -6.54 11.02 2.44
C LEU A 127 -7.09 10.80 1.02
N GLU A 128 -6.22 10.72 0.03
CA GLU A 128 -6.57 10.41 -1.36
C GLU A 128 -5.89 9.11 -1.81
N VAL A 129 -6.62 8.24 -2.50
CA VAL A 129 -6.07 7.03 -3.13
C VAL A 129 -5.53 7.38 -4.53
N ILE A 130 -4.32 6.90 -4.81
CA ILE A 130 -3.64 7.11 -6.09
C ILE A 130 -3.17 5.77 -6.66
N ASN A 131 -3.71 5.39 -7.82
CA ASN A 131 -3.22 4.22 -8.54
C ASN A 131 -1.86 4.56 -9.15
N PRO A 132 -0.79 3.79 -8.82
CA PRO A 132 0.54 4.09 -9.34
C PRO A 132 0.74 3.62 -10.79
N PHE A 133 -0.10 2.73 -11.30
CA PHE A 133 0.09 2.07 -12.57
C PHE A 133 -0.63 2.81 -13.70
N GLY A 134 0.13 3.31 -14.66
CA GLY A 134 -0.37 3.89 -15.91
C GLY A 134 -0.28 2.90 -17.08
N PRO A 135 -0.71 3.31 -18.29
CA PRO A 135 -0.71 2.43 -19.47
C PRO A 135 0.68 1.95 -19.92
N SER A 136 1.73 2.74 -19.61
CA SER A 136 3.10 2.47 -20.08
C SER A 136 4.16 2.76 -19.01
N GLY A 137 3.81 2.66 -17.74
CA GLY A 137 4.70 2.94 -16.63
C GLY A 137 3.97 3.60 -15.46
N PRO A 138 4.65 4.41 -14.63
CA PRO A 138 4.01 5.15 -13.55
C PRO A 138 2.89 6.05 -14.07
N SER A 139 1.79 6.13 -13.33
CA SER A 139 0.69 7.06 -13.66
C SER A 139 1.13 8.52 -13.49
N ASP A 140 0.51 9.44 -14.26
CA ASP A 140 0.80 10.87 -14.13
C ASP A 140 0.58 11.39 -12.70
N ARG A 141 -0.36 10.80 -11.98
CA ARG A 141 -0.68 11.18 -10.61
C ARG A 141 0.43 10.78 -9.65
N VAL A 142 0.96 9.55 -9.78
CA VAL A 142 2.05 9.10 -8.92
C VAL A 142 3.36 9.80 -9.27
N ILE A 143 3.57 10.13 -10.56
CA ILE A 143 4.71 10.96 -10.99
C ILE A 143 4.69 12.32 -10.27
N ARG A 144 3.55 13.01 -10.28
CA ARG A 144 3.40 14.30 -9.58
C ARG A 144 3.54 14.17 -8.06
N LEU A 145 2.96 13.11 -7.47
CA LEU A 145 3.04 12.87 -6.03
C LEU A 145 4.48 12.64 -5.57
N LEU A 146 5.22 11.85 -6.31
CA LEU A 146 6.57 11.41 -5.95
C LEU A 146 7.68 12.23 -6.63
N GLY A 147 7.37 13.12 -7.57
CA GLY A 147 8.35 13.92 -8.30
C GLY A 147 9.31 13.05 -9.10
N LEU A 148 8.76 12.08 -9.84
CA LEU A 148 9.52 11.13 -10.67
C LEU A 148 9.91 11.75 -12.01
#